data_e8c4f1ad20f7ffc623452325b7402596
#
_entry.id   e8c4f1ad20f7ffc623452325b7402596
#
_cell.length_a   1.000
_cell.length_b   1.000
_cell.length_c   1.000
_cell.angle_alpha   90.00
_cell.angle_beta   90.00
_cell.angle_gamma   90.00
#
_symmetry.space_group_name_H-M   'P 1'
#
loop_
_entity.id
_entity.type
_entity.pdbx_description
1 polymer ?
#
loop_
_entity_poly.entity_id
_entity_poly.type
_entity_poly.pdbx_seq_one_letter_code
_entity_poly.pdbx_strand_id
1 'polypeptide(L)'
;MTESKLTYPSRWPRLRLPLLLASAAFLGGCASFSQDGGFAPVEQAAKERLGKELRWAKTDAEHDTLDQRVAELLAAPLSVDDAVQVALFNNRGLQAAFQELGISEAELVQAGRLPNPGFSYSRQKQGGEVEIERLLVFNLAHLLAMPMIGEIEQRRFAQTQALVTLQMLGLAADTRKAY
;
A
#
# COMPACT_ATOMS: atom_id res chain seq x y z
N MET A 1 13.41 -36.40 -62.61
CA MET A 1 12.98 -36.32 -61.21
C MET A 1 13.82 -35.25 -60.54
N THR A 2 13.33 -34.02 -60.50
CA THR A 2 14.01 -32.86 -59.91
C THR A 2 13.14 -32.36 -58.77
N GLU A 3 13.56 -32.64 -57.53
CA GLU A 3 12.91 -32.11 -56.33
C GLU A 3 13.24 -30.62 -56.15
N SER A 4 12.26 -29.78 -56.31
CA SER A 4 12.36 -28.35 -55.95
C SER A 4 12.19 -28.15 -54.46
N LYS A 5 13.28 -27.89 -53.73
CA LYS A 5 13.28 -27.44 -52.34
C LYS A 5 12.72 -26.04 -52.24
N LEU A 6 11.50 -25.92 -51.73
CA LEU A 6 10.89 -24.64 -51.29
C LEU A 6 11.58 -24.16 -50.00
N THR A 7 12.50 -23.21 -50.13
CA THR A 7 13.07 -22.49 -49.02
C THR A 7 12.11 -21.40 -48.58
N TYR A 8 11.49 -21.57 -47.41
CA TYR A 8 10.63 -20.58 -46.74
C TYR A 8 11.50 -19.54 -46.03
N PRO A 9 11.45 -18.25 -46.37
CA PRO A 9 12.27 -17.25 -45.68
C PRO A 9 11.67 -16.93 -44.30
N SER A 10 12.32 -17.31 -43.22
CA SER A 10 11.97 -16.95 -41.84
C SER A 10 12.31 -15.48 -41.59
N ARG A 11 11.36 -14.57 -41.88
CA ARG A 11 11.51 -13.11 -41.66
C ARG A 11 10.94 -12.63 -40.31
N TRP A 12 10.94 -13.43 -39.24
CA TRP A 12 10.24 -13.14 -37.99
C TRP A 12 11.05 -12.73 -36.74
N PRO A 13 12.35 -12.39 -36.78
CA PRO A 13 13.02 -12.01 -35.56
C PRO A 13 12.92 -10.52 -35.16
N ARG A 14 12.54 -9.61 -36.08
CA ARG A 14 12.63 -8.15 -35.80
C ARG A 14 11.45 -7.52 -35.07
N LEU A 15 10.27 -8.17 -35.06
CA LEU A 15 9.08 -7.67 -34.37
C LEU A 15 8.96 -8.15 -32.91
N ARG A 16 9.71 -9.17 -32.51
CA ARG A 16 9.62 -9.75 -31.16
C ARG A 16 10.28 -8.89 -30.08
N LEU A 17 11.34 -8.18 -30.43
CA LEU A 17 12.07 -7.34 -29.49
C LEU A 17 11.29 -6.09 -29.03
N PRO A 18 10.64 -5.29 -29.92
CA PRO A 18 9.82 -4.17 -29.48
C PRO A 18 8.53 -4.61 -28.76
N LEU A 19 7.97 -5.77 -29.08
CA LEU A 19 6.80 -6.32 -28.39
C LEU A 19 7.15 -6.78 -26.97
N LEU A 20 8.33 -7.37 -26.76
CA LEU A 20 8.83 -7.75 -25.43
C LEU A 20 9.20 -6.53 -24.58
N LEU A 21 9.76 -5.49 -25.16
CA LEU A 21 10.05 -4.23 -24.48
C LEU A 21 8.77 -3.47 -24.09
N ALA A 22 7.74 -3.48 -24.95
CA ALA A 22 6.45 -2.89 -24.64
C ALA A 22 5.73 -3.65 -23.52
N SER A 23 5.77 -4.99 -23.51
CA SER A 23 5.17 -5.78 -22.43
C SER A 23 5.90 -5.60 -21.10
N ALA A 24 7.23 -5.42 -21.07
CA ALA A 24 7.99 -5.15 -19.87
C ALA A 24 7.68 -3.77 -19.26
N ALA A 25 7.39 -2.77 -20.08
CA ALA A 25 6.99 -1.44 -19.64
C ALA A 25 5.63 -1.42 -18.93
N PHE A 26 4.71 -2.31 -19.29
CA PHE A 26 3.41 -2.44 -18.61
C PHE A 26 3.47 -3.15 -17.26
N LEU A 27 4.52 -3.90 -16.95
CA LEU A 27 4.67 -4.58 -15.66
C LEU A 27 5.24 -3.66 -14.55
N GLY A 28 5.82 -2.52 -14.90
CA GLY A 28 6.44 -1.60 -13.93
C GLY A 28 5.50 -0.62 -13.23
N GLY A 29 4.22 -0.58 -13.61
CA GLY A 29 3.24 0.42 -13.15
C GLY A 29 2.30 -0.02 -12.02
N CYS A 30 2.51 -1.18 -11.40
CA CYS A 30 1.66 -1.61 -10.29
C CYS A 30 2.00 -0.79 -9.03
N ALA A 31 1.02 -0.04 -8.51
CA ALA A 31 1.10 0.55 -7.19
C ALA A 31 1.41 -0.56 -6.16
N SER A 32 2.48 -0.40 -5.40
CA SER A 32 2.94 -1.35 -4.39
C SER A 32 2.89 -0.71 -3.02
N PHE A 33 2.69 -1.52 -2.00
CA PHE A 33 2.80 -1.07 -0.61
C PHE A 33 4.23 -0.60 -0.30
N SER A 34 4.36 0.45 0.52
CA SER A 34 5.62 0.80 1.13
C SER A 34 6.03 -0.25 2.17
N GLN A 35 7.32 -0.37 2.47
CA GLN A 35 7.81 -1.35 3.45
C GLN A 35 7.36 -1.00 4.88
N ASP A 36 7.16 0.28 5.15
CA ASP A 36 6.84 0.82 6.46
C ASP A 36 5.34 1.11 6.67
N GLY A 37 4.50 0.98 5.64
CA GLY A 37 3.08 1.31 5.71
C GLY A 37 2.83 2.82 5.80
N GLY A 38 3.75 3.64 5.28
CA GLY A 38 3.67 5.10 5.33
C GLY A 38 4.03 5.70 6.68
N PHE A 39 4.69 4.95 7.56
CA PHE A 39 5.04 5.36 8.92
C PHE A 39 6.24 6.32 8.98
N ALA A 40 7.20 6.24 8.05
CA ALA A 40 8.44 7.01 8.07
C ALA A 40 8.26 8.52 8.27
N PRO A 41 7.31 9.23 7.61
CA PRO A 41 7.12 10.66 7.84
C PRO A 41 6.69 11.00 9.27
N VAL A 42 5.89 10.13 9.91
CA VAL A 42 5.43 10.30 11.30
C VAL A 42 6.58 10.07 12.27
N GLU A 43 7.39 9.02 12.05
CA GLU A 43 8.59 8.73 12.83
C GLU A 43 9.61 9.85 12.72
N GLN A 44 9.84 10.36 11.50
CA GLN A 44 10.73 11.50 11.28
C GLN A 44 10.26 12.75 12.03
N ALA A 45 8.96 13.05 12.00
CA ALA A 45 8.40 14.18 12.73
C ALA A 45 8.58 14.04 14.26
N ALA A 46 8.45 12.82 14.82
CA ALA A 46 8.73 12.57 16.23
C ALA A 46 10.20 12.84 16.58
N LYS A 47 11.12 12.35 15.75
CA LYS A 47 12.55 12.55 15.93
C LYS A 47 12.93 14.03 15.84
N GLU A 48 12.44 14.73 14.81
CA GLU A 48 12.81 16.14 14.56
C GLU A 48 12.16 17.11 15.56
N ARG A 49 10.90 16.89 15.95
CA ARG A 49 10.15 17.84 16.78
C ARG A 49 10.19 17.53 18.26
N LEU A 50 10.31 16.28 18.63
CA LEU A 50 10.28 15.83 20.02
C LEU A 50 11.60 15.24 20.49
N GLY A 51 12.52 14.85 19.57
CA GLY A 51 13.73 14.09 19.92
C GLY A 51 13.40 12.70 20.49
N LYS A 52 12.24 12.12 20.11
CA LYS A 52 11.72 10.88 20.66
C LYS A 52 11.64 9.80 19.58
N GLU A 53 11.70 8.55 20.03
CA GLU A 53 11.48 7.40 19.19
C GLU A 53 10.00 7.07 19.08
N LEU A 54 9.59 6.64 17.89
CA LEU A 54 8.30 6.03 17.65
C LEU A 54 8.47 4.58 17.21
N ARG A 55 7.52 3.74 17.57
CA ARG A 55 7.46 2.35 17.12
C ARG A 55 6.02 1.98 16.81
N TRP A 56 5.81 1.44 15.64
CA TRP A 56 4.56 0.81 15.27
C TRP A 56 4.70 -0.69 15.46
N ALA A 57 4.13 -1.23 16.53
CA ALA A 57 4.09 -2.66 16.77
C ALA A 57 3.00 -3.31 15.92
N LYS A 58 3.39 -4.22 15.04
CA LYS A 58 2.50 -4.97 14.13
C LYS A 58 2.32 -6.42 14.56
N THR A 59 3.18 -6.92 15.43
CA THR A 59 3.18 -8.30 15.93
C THR A 59 3.24 -8.33 17.45
N ASP A 60 2.80 -9.43 18.06
CA ASP A 60 2.86 -9.62 19.52
C ASP A 60 4.30 -9.51 20.04
N ALA A 61 5.28 -10.05 19.31
CA ALA A 61 6.70 -9.94 19.69
C ALA A 61 7.22 -8.49 19.69
N GLU A 62 6.72 -7.64 18.79
CA GLU A 62 7.03 -6.21 18.78
C GLU A 62 6.34 -5.48 19.94
N HIS A 63 5.12 -5.87 20.30
CA HIS A 63 4.44 -5.38 21.50
C HIS A 63 5.20 -5.75 22.76
N ASP A 64 5.61 -7.01 22.91
CA ASP A 64 6.43 -7.46 24.04
C ASP A 64 7.75 -6.67 24.17
N THR A 65 8.37 -6.34 23.02
CA THR A 65 9.58 -5.51 22.99
C THR A 65 9.30 -4.09 23.47
N LEU A 66 8.18 -3.49 23.08
CA LEU A 66 7.76 -2.17 23.56
C LEU A 66 7.47 -2.19 25.05
N ASP A 67 6.77 -3.21 25.54
CA ASP A 67 6.46 -3.36 26.96
C ASP A 67 7.73 -3.48 27.81
N GLN A 68 8.75 -4.21 27.34
CA GLN A 68 10.06 -4.28 27.98
C GLN A 68 10.75 -2.91 28.05
N ARG A 69 10.72 -2.14 26.93
CA ARG A 69 11.30 -0.79 26.91
C ARG A 69 10.56 0.16 27.84
N VAL A 70 9.24 0.06 27.93
CA VAL A 70 8.43 0.82 28.87
C VAL A 70 8.80 0.43 30.32
N ALA A 71 8.92 -0.86 30.63
CA ALA A 71 9.32 -1.33 31.95
C ALA A 71 10.71 -0.83 32.37
N GLU A 72 11.68 -0.79 31.44
CA GLU A 72 13.01 -0.21 31.65
C GLU A 72 12.95 1.27 32.03
N LEU A 73 12.13 2.07 31.29
CA LEU A 73 11.94 3.50 31.59
C LEU A 73 11.28 3.74 32.93
N LEU A 74 10.37 2.84 33.34
CA LEU A 74 9.64 2.93 34.61
C LEU A 74 10.46 2.43 35.82
N ALA A 75 11.60 1.80 35.62
CA ALA A 75 12.45 1.28 36.69
C ALA A 75 13.18 2.39 37.49
N ALA A 76 13.25 3.61 36.97
CA ALA A 76 13.85 4.77 37.61
C ALA A 76 12.80 5.91 37.76
N PRO A 77 13.05 6.93 38.60
CA PRO A 77 12.20 8.10 38.65
C PRO A 77 12.07 8.75 37.27
N LEU A 78 10.84 8.85 36.78
CA LEU A 78 10.56 9.40 35.45
C LEU A 78 10.95 10.87 35.38
N SER A 79 11.59 11.27 34.27
CA SER A 79 11.61 12.66 33.85
C SER A 79 10.39 12.98 32.96
N VAL A 80 10.12 14.26 32.74
CA VAL A 80 9.08 14.67 31.76
C VAL A 80 9.31 14.04 30.40
N ASP A 81 10.57 13.97 29.99
CA ASP A 81 10.96 13.41 28.71
C ASP A 81 10.78 11.88 28.64
N ASP A 82 11.03 11.17 29.74
CA ASP A 82 10.77 9.73 29.82
C ASP A 82 9.26 9.46 29.87
N ALA A 83 8.50 10.29 30.56
CA ALA A 83 7.03 10.19 30.57
C ALA A 83 6.44 10.33 29.16
N VAL A 84 6.95 11.28 28.35
CA VAL A 84 6.56 11.42 26.93
C VAL A 84 6.96 10.16 26.14
N GLN A 85 8.17 9.63 26.33
CA GLN A 85 8.61 8.43 25.63
C GLN A 85 7.74 7.21 25.97
N VAL A 86 7.40 7.02 27.25
CA VAL A 86 6.48 5.98 27.73
C VAL A 86 5.11 6.15 27.10
N ALA A 87 4.56 7.38 27.07
CA ALA A 87 3.28 7.66 26.46
C ALA A 87 3.27 7.31 24.95
N LEU A 88 4.33 7.66 24.22
CA LEU A 88 4.45 7.36 22.79
C LEU A 88 4.53 5.85 22.49
N PHE A 89 5.15 5.06 23.37
CA PHE A 89 5.25 3.61 23.19
C PHE A 89 3.99 2.87 23.63
N ASN A 90 3.36 3.28 24.74
CA ASN A 90 2.29 2.52 25.40
C ASN A 90 0.88 3.02 25.09
N ASN A 91 0.72 4.12 24.36
CA ASN A 91 -0.63 4.64 24.07
C ASN A 91 -1.32 3.81 22.97
N ARG A 92 -2.34 3.04 23.37
CA ARG A 92 -3.12 2.20 22.45
C ARG A 92 -3.86 3.00 21.38
N GLY A 93 -4.29 4.22 21.71
CA GLY A 93 -4.94 5.10 20.74
C GLY A 93 -3.98 5.54 19.64
N LEU A 94 -2.71 5.79 20.00
CA LEU A 94 -1.68 6.11 19.01
C LEU A 94 -1.32 4.89 18.16
N GLN A 95 -1.23 3.69 18.74
CA GLN A 95 -1.02 2.44 17.98
C GLN A 95 -2.21 2.16 17.02
N ALA A 96 -3.44 2.45 17.47
CA ALA A 96 -4.61 2.37 16.58
C ALA A 96 -4.54 3.40 15.44
N ALA A 97 -4.07 4.62 15.70
CA ALA A 97 -3.88 5.63 14.67
C ALA A 97 -2.83 5.21 13.63
N PHE A 98 -1.81 4.43 14.00
CA PHE A 98 -0.86 3.89 13.04
C PHE A 98 -1.51 2.85 12.10
N GLN A 99 -2.54 2.13 12.55
CA GLN A 99 -3.28 1.22 11.66
C GLN A 99 -4.03 1.98 10.55
N GLU A 100 -4.48 3.21 10.83
CA GLU A 100 -5.12 4.08 9.82
C GLU A 100 -4.18 4.41 8.65
N LEU A 101 -2.85 4.47 8.90
CA LEU A 101 -1.86 4.64 7.83
C LEU A 101 -1.92 3.46 6.87
N GLY A 102 -1.91 2.23 7.41
CA GLY A 102 -1.97 1.01 6.59
C GLY A 102 -3.28 0.90 5.81
N ILE A 103 -4.41 1.30 6.41
CA ILE A 103 -5.72 1.33 5.73
C ILE A 103 -5.69 2.33 4.58
N SER A 104 -5.25 3.56 4.86
CA SER A 104 -5.20 4.63 3.85
C SER A 104 -4.20 4.33 2.72
N GLU A 105 -3.06 3.67 3.03
CA GLU A 105 -2.15 3.16 2.01
C GLU A 105 -2.79 2.07 1.15
N ALA A 106 -3.58 1.17 1.76
CA ALA A 106 -4.29 0.14 1.01
C ALA A 106 -5.32 0.73 0.03
N GLU A 107 -6.01 1.80 0.43
CA GLU A 107 -6.91 2.55 -0.45
C GLU A 107 -6.16 3.18 -1.62
N LEU A 108 -5.00 3.80 -1.35
CA LEU A 108 -4.12 4.37 -2.37
C LEU A 108 -3.63 3.30 -3.36
N VAL A 109 -3.16 2.16 -2.87
CA VAL A 109 -2.69 1.04 -3.70
C VAL A 109 -3.84 0.47 -4.53
N GLN A 110 -5.04 0.35 -3.94
CA GLN A 110 -6.22 -0.13 -4.64
C GLN A 110 -6.67 0.84 -5.74
N ALA A 111 -6.62 2.13 -5.49
CA ALA A 111 -6.94 3.17 -6.47
C ALA A 111 -6.03 3.13 -7.71
N GLY A 112 -4.78 2.71 -7.54
CA GLY A 112 -3.81 2.51 -8.62
C GLY A 112 -3.96 1.19 -9.37
N ARG A 113 -4.94 0.33 -9.03
CA ARG A 113 -5.16 -0.97 -9.67
C ARG A 113 -6.34 -0.94 -10.63
N LEU A 114 -6.19 -1.68 -11.73
CA LEU A 114 -7.30 -1.92 -12.64
C LEU A 114 -8.37 -2.77 -11.93
N PRO A 115 -9.65 -2.43 -12.08
CA PRO A 115 -10.72 -3.30 -11.62
C PRO A 115 -10.67 -4.62 -12.39
N ASN A 116 -11.01 -5.71 -11.71
CA ASN A 116 -11.01 -7.03 -12.31
C ASN A 116 -11.92 -7.08 -13.53
N PRO A 117 -11.42 -7.53 -14.69
CA PRO A 117 -12.27 -7.76 -15.84
C PRO A 117 -13.29 -8.86 -15.54
N GLY A 118 -14.53 -8.66 -15.95
CA GLY A 118 -15.55 -9.71 -15.92
C GLY A 118 -15.41 -10.61 -17.13
N PHE A 119 -15.39 -11.92 -16.92
CA PHE A 119 -15.50 -12.92 -17.97
C PHE A 119 -16.71 -13.82 -17.70
N SER A 120 -17.61 -13.94 -18.69
CA SER A 120 -18.73 -14.85 -18.65
C SER A 120 -18.67 -15.80 -19.84
N TYR A 121 -18.90 -17.08 -19.56
CA TYR A 121 -19.05 -18.11 -20.55
C TYR A 121 -20.37 -18.83 -20.30
N SER A 122 -21.23 -18.82 -21.30
CA SER A 122 -22.51 -19.53 -21.27
C SER A 122 -22.58 -20.50 -22.44
N ARG A 123 -23.08 -21.68 -22.20
CA ARG A 123 -23.38 -22.69 -23.22
C ARG A 123 -24.80 -23.18 -23.02
N GLN A 124 -25.68 -22.90 -23.95
CA GLN A 124 -27.06 -23.32 -23.93
C GLN A 124 -27.31 -24.31 -25.10
N LYS A 125 -28.16 -25.32 -24.85
CA LYS A 125 -28.59 -26.27 -25.86
C LYS A 125 -30.11 -26.25 -25.91
N GLN A 126 -30.64 -25.84 -27.04
CA GLN A 126 -32.07 -25.76 -27.27
C GLN A 126 -32.39 -26.36 -28.65
N GLY A 127 -33.32 -27.34 -28.69
CA GLY A 127 -33.82 -27.91 -29.96
C GLY A 127 -32.75 -28.58 -30.85
N GLY A 128 -31.62 -29.01 -30.28
CA GLY A 128 -30.50 -29.60 -31.04
C GLY A 128 -29.40 -28.65 -31.43
N GLU A 129 -29.63 -27.36 -31.29
CA GLU A 129 -28.61 -26.32 -31.49
C GLU A 129 -27.84 -26.03 -30.20
N VAL A 130 -26.54 -25.70 -30.35
CA VAL A 130 -25.66 -25.32 -29.23
C VAL A 130 -25.27 -23.88 -29.42
N GLU A 131 -25.72 -23.03 -28.52
CA GLU A 131 -25.32 -21.62 -28.42
C GLU A 131 -24.22 -21.47 -27.39
N ILE A 132 -23.14 -20.80 -27.82
CA ILE A 132 -21.98 -20.48 -26.95
C ILE A 132 -21.83 -18.96 -26.89
N GLU A 133 -22.09 -18.39 -25.73
CA GLU A 133 -21.90 -16.97 -25.46
C GLU A 133 -20.62 -16.77 -24.65
N ARG A 134 -19.80 -15.81 -25.09
CA ARG A 134 -18.56 -15.37 -24.40
C ARG A 134 -18.63 -13.87 -24.25
N LEU A 135 -18.67 -13.41 -22.99
CA LEU A 135 -18.74 -11.97 -22.68
C LEU A 135 -17.50 -11.58 -21.89
N LEU A 136 -16.85 -10.51 -22.33
CA LEU A 136 -15.74 -9.85 -21.63
C LEU A 136 -16.15 -8.43 -21.29
N VAL A 137 -16.14 -8.09 -20.00
CA VAL A 137 -16.61 -6.80 -19.50
C VAL A 137 -15.45 -6.04 -18.89
N PHE A 138 -15.24 -4.79 -19.37
CA PHE A 138 -14.25 -3.86 -18.84
C PHE A 138 -14.92 -2.55 -18.44
N ASN A 139 -14.47 -1.97 -17.32
CA ASN A 139 -14.90 -0.66 -16.90
C ASN A 139 -13.98 0.43 -17.48
N LEU A 140 -14.30 0.88 -18.70
CA LEU A 140 -13.52 1.94 -19.38
C LEU A 140 -13.60 3.29 -18.67
N ALA A 141 -14.74 3.62 -18.07
CA ALA A 141 -14.89 4.87 -17.32
C ALA A 141 -13.93 4.94 -16.13
N HIS A 142 -13.79 3.81 -15.39
CA HIS A 142 -12.81 3.72 -14.31
C HIS A 142 -11.37 3.82 -14.81
N LEU A 143 -11.05 3.17 -15.93
CA LEU A 143 -9.72 3.25 -16.54
C LEU A 143 -9.31 4.70 -16.88
N LEU A 144 -10.24 5.49 -17.42
CA LEU A 144 -10.00 6.90 -17.74
C LEU A 144 -9.91 7.78 -16.47
N ALA A 145 -10.65 7.45 -15.41
CA ALA A 145 -10.66 8.19 -14.16
C ALA A 145 -9.49 7.81 -13.22
N MET A 146 -8.83 6.67 -13.44
CA MET A 146 -7.78 6.12 -12.57
C MET A 146 -6.69 7.12 -12.17
N PRO A 147 -6.12 7.95 -13.07
CA PRO A 147 -5.08 8.90 -12.68
C PRO A 147 -5.60 9.94 -11.67
N MET A 148 -6.83 10.43 -11.87
CA MET A 148 -7.47 11.40 -10.97
C MET A 148 -7.83 10.77 -9.62
N ILE A 149 -8.33 9.54 -9.61
CA ILE A 149 -8.63 8.79 -8.39
C ILE A 149 -7.34 8.57 -7.61
N GLY A 150 -6.25 8.15 -8.26
CA GLY A 150 -4.95 7.95 -7.63
C GLY A 150 -4.40 9.23 -6.99
N GLU A 151 -4.53 10.38 -7.65
CA GLU A 151 -4.12 11.68 -7.08
C GLU A 151 -4.95 12.06 -5.84
N ILE A 152 -6.25 11.81 -5.86
CA ILE A 152 -7.13 12.06 -4.70
C ILE A 152 -6.70 11.18 -3.53
N GLU A 153 -6.50 9.88 -3.75
CA GLU A 153 -6.11 8.96 -2.68
C GLU A 153 -4.69 9.23 -2.15
N GLN A 154 -3.78 9.70 -3.00
CA GLN A 154 -2.47 10.16 -2.55
C GLN A 154 -2.57 11.36 -1.59
N ARG A 155 -3.45 12.31 -1.88
CA ARG A 155 -3.71 13.45 -1.00
C ARG A 155 -4.37 13.03 0.31
N ARG A 156 -5.30 12.07 0.27
CA ARG A 156 -5.93 11.49 1.47
C ARG A 156 -4.91 10.78 2.34
N PHE A 157 -4.02 10.00 1.73
CA PHE A 157 -2.94 9.34 2.45
C PHE A 157 -2.01 10.34 3.14
N ALA A 158 -1.58 11.39 2.45
CA ALA A 158 -0.79 12.48 3.05
C ALA A 158 -1.54 13.20 4.17
N GLN A 159 -2.86 13.38 4.04
CA GLN A 159 -3.71 13.92 5.11
C GLN A 159 -3.73 12.99 6.33
N THR A 160 -3.88 11.67 6.14
CA THR A 160 -3.83 10.69 7.23
C THR A 160 -2.50 10.75 7.97
N GLN A 161 -1.37 10.82 7.25
CA GLN A 161 -0.03 10.99 7.84
C GLN A 161 0.06 12.26 8.69
N ALA A 162 -0.48 13.38 8.21
CA ALA A 162 -0.52 14.64 8.96
C ALA A 162 -1.40 14.55 10.21
N LEU A 163 -2.57 13.90 10.14
CA LEU A 163 -3.47 13.70 11.27
C LEU A 163 -2.83 12.82 12.35
N VAL A 164 -2.19 11.72 11.97
CA VAL A 164 -1.47 10.85 12.90
C VAL A 164 -0.29 11.59 13.55
N THR A 165 0.42 12.41 12.78
CA THR A 165 1.48 13.28 13.32
C THR A 165 0.93 14.28 14.34
N LEU A 166 -0.21 14.92 14.05
CA LEU A 166 -0.88 15.83 14.98
C LEU A 166 -1.31 15.12 16.26
N GLN A 167 -1.86 13.93 16.16
CA GLN A 167 -2.27 13.13 17.32
C GLN A 167 -1.08 12.74 18.20
N MET A 168 0.04 12.36 17.59
CA MET A 168 1.29 12.07 18.28
C MET A 168 1.83 13.31 19.03
N LEU A 169 1.85 14.47 18.37
CA LEU A 169 2.30 15.73 19.00
C LEU A 169 1.34 16.18 20.11
N GLY A 170 0.03 16.00 19.92
CA GLY A 170 -0.98 16.26 20.94
C GLY A 170 -0.77 15.40 22.18
N LEU A 171 -0.57 14.09 22.00
CA LEU A 171 -0.27 13.17 23.11
C LEU A 171 0.98 13.60 23.89
N ALA A 172 2.05 13.97 23.19
CA ALA A 172 3.27 14.46 23.85
C ALA A 172 3.05 15.75 24.64
N ALA A 173 2.26 16.69 24.08
CA ALA A 173 1.92 17.94 24.75
C ALA A 173 1.05 17.71 25.98
N ASP A 174 0.05 16.84 25.88
CA ASP A 174 -0.86 16.53 26.99
C ASP A 174 -0.13 15.75 28.11
N THR A 175 0.78 14.85 27.76
CA THR A 175 1.64 14.18 28.73
C THR A 175 2.51 15.18 29.49
N ARG A 176 3.13 16.16 28.80
CA ARG A 176 3.91 17.22 29.46
C ARG A 176 3.11 18.11 30.38
N LYS A 177 1.82 18.35 30.08
CA LYS A 177 0.93 19.14 30.95
C LYS A 177 0.47 18.36 32.17
N ALA A 178 0.31 17.03 32.01
CA ALA A 178 -0.17 16.17 33.11
C ALA A 178 0.94 15.80 34.09
N TYR A 179 2.19 15.88 33.71
CA TYR A 179 3.38 15.66 34.54
C TYR A 179 3.67 16.86 35.43
#